data_270ed9da3bf3e725a0140e838490d430
#
_entry.id   270ed9da3bf3e725a0140e838490d430
#
_cell.length_a   1.000
_cell.length_b   1.000
_cell.length_c   1.000
_cell.angle_alpha   90.00
_cell.angle_beta   90.00
_cell.angle_gamma   90.00
#
_symmetry.space_group_name_H-M   'P 1'
#
loop_
_entity.id
_entity.type
_entity.pdbx_description
1 polymer ?
#
loop_
_entity_poly.entity_id
_entity_poly.type
_entity_poly.pdbx_seq_one_letter_code
_entity_poly.pdbx_strand_id
1 'polypeptide(L)'
;MERALKGSGVEKTDVNYINAHGTSTAYNDKFETMAIKTVFGEHATSKDGKLCVSSTKGVTGHTLGAAGGIEAVVAALSIYNKKVPPTINQEEADEDCDLDYVPNVARDMEVKAAMSTNLGFGGHNAALLFKRYED
;
A
#
# COMPACT_ATOMS: atom_id res chain seq x y z
N MET A 1 10.05 -4.16 0.01
CA MET A 1 9.09 -4.80 -0.92
C MET A 1 9.69 -6.04 -1.58
N GLU A 2 10.74 -5.96 -2.39
CA GLU A 2 11.34 -7.13 -3.08
C GLU A 2 11.69 -8.29 -2.15
N ARG A 3 12.29 -8.00 -0.98
CA ARG A 3 12.63 -9.03 0.00
C ARG A 3 11.41 -9.74 0.57
N ALA A 4 10.29 -9.05 0.73
CA ALA A 4 9.04 -9.64 1.20
C ALA A 4 8.40 -10.54 0.14
N LEU A 5 8.56 -10.22 -1.14
CA LEU A 5 8.10 -11.04 -2.25
C LEU A 5 8.97 -12.30 -2.46
N LYS A 6 10.29 -12.15 -2.25
CA LYS A 6 11.24 -13.24 -2.51
C LYS A 6 10.96 -14.45 -1.63
N GLY A 7 10.63 -15.56 -2.26
CA GLY A 7 10.37 -16.83 -1.58
C GLY A 7 9.02 -16.93 -0.86
N SER A 8 8.13 -15.94 -1.05
CA SER A 8 6.78 -15.93 -0.45
C SER A 8 5.79 -16.85 -1.18
N GLY A 9 6.07 -17.20 -2.43
CA GLY A 9 5.11 -17.86 -3.32
C GLY A 9 4.00 -16.93 -3.84
N VAL A 10 4.19 -15.61 -3.70
CA VAL A 10 3.28 -14.59 -4.22
C VAL A 10 3.96 -13.89 -5.39
N GLU A 11 3.30 -13.88 -6.55
CA GLU A 11 3.77 -13.13 -7.70
C GLU A 11 3.46 -11.63 -7.54
N LYS A 12 4.28 -10.78 -8.15
CA LYS A 12 4.05 -9.31 -8.10
C LYS A 12 2.64 -8.94 -8.55
N THR A 13 2.13 -9.63 -9.56
CA THR A 13 0.81 -9.42 -10.15
C THR A 13 -0.36 -9.88 -9.26
N ASP A 14 -0.09 -10.66 -8.22
CA ASP A 14 -1.10 -11.06 -7.23
C ASP A 14 -1.26 -10.05 -6.10
N VAL A 15 -0.33 -9.10 -5.95
CA VAL A 15 -0.47 -8.01 -4.99
C VAL A 15 -1.44 -6.98 -5.55
N ASN A 16 -2.59 -6.86 -4.92
CA ASN A 16 -3.66 -5.96 -5.36
C ASN A 16 -3.76 -4.69 -4.51
N TYR A 17 -3.18 -4.70 -3.31
CA TYR A 17 -3.24 -3.58 -2.40
C TYR A 17 -1.92 -3.34 -1.67
N ILE A 18 -1.51 -2.08 -1.58
CA ILE A 18 -0.42 -1.62 -0.73
C ILE A 18 -0.96 -0.59 0.26
N ASN A 19 -0.90 -0.91 1.56
CA ASN A 19 -1.03 0.08 2.61
C ASN A 19 0.33 0.75 2.78
N ALA A 20 0.45 1.96 2.26
CA ALA A 20 1.70 2.69 2.17
C ALA A 20 2.06 3.35 3.50
N HIS A 21 3.35 3.62 3.69
CA HIS A 21 3.80 4.50 4.75
C HIS A 21 3.12 5.86 4.66
N GLY A 22 3.09 6.48 3.47
CA GLY A 22 2.21 7.56 3.06
C GLY A 22 1.97 8.63 4.13
N THR A 23 3.01 9.37 4.50
CA THR A 23 2.96 10.36 5.60
C THR A 23 2.52 11.74 5.15
N SER A 24 2.24 11.94 3.87
CA SER A 24 1.92 13.24 3.28
C SER A 24 3.04 14.27 3.49
N THR A 25 4.29 13.83 3.31
CA THR A 25 5.46 14.69 3.36
C THR A 25 6.09 14.80 1.98
N ALA A 26 6.70 15.96 1.68
CA ALA A 26 7.23 16.30 0.35
C ALA A 26 8.18 15.25 -0.26
N TYR A 27 8.92 14.53 0.56
CA TYR A 27 9.85 13.52 0.08
C TYR A 27 9.31 12.09 0.16
N ASN A 28 8.59 11.76 1.24
CA ASN A 28 8.13 10.38 1.46
C ASN A 28 7.28 9.88 0.32
N ASP A 29 6.20 10.58 -0.01
CA ASP A 29 5.19 10.08 -0.92
C ASP A 29 5.74 9.95 -2.35
N LYS A 30 6.57 10.89 -2.77
CA LYS A 30 7.30 10.83 -4.04
C LYS A 30 8.24 9.62 -4.11
N PHE A 31 9.10 9.45 -3.11
CA PHE A 31 10.07 8.35 -3.13
C PHE A 31 9.42 6.99 -2.93
N GLU A 32 8.37 6.88 -2.13
CA GLU A 32 7.61 5.66 -1.98
C GLU A 32 6.89 5.29 -3.29
N THR A 33 6.30 6.27 -4.00
CA THR A 33 5.74 6.10 -5.35
C THR A 33 6.79 5.55 -6.31
N MET A 34 7.98 6.14 -6.35
CA MET A 34 9.08 5.66 -7.20
C MET A 34 9.50 4.24 -6.85
N ALA A 35 9.56 3.90 -5.56
CA ALA A 35 9.91 2.56 -5.09
C ALA A 35 8.84 1.53 -5.49
N ILE A 36 7.56 1.86 -5.37
CA ILE A 36 6.45 1.00 -5.83
C ILE A 36 6.54 0.77 -7.33
N LYS A 37 6.72 1.82 -8.12
CA LYS A 37 6.92 1.70 -9.58
C LYS A 37 8.11 0.82 -9.94
N THR A 38 9.22 0.97 -9.23
CA THR A 38 10.43 0.16 -9.46
C THR A 38 10.18 -1.33 -9.23
N VAL A 39 9.45 -1.66 -8.16
CA VAL A 39 9.19 -3.06 -7.78
C VAL A 39 8.12 -3.70 -8.65
N PHE A 40 7.00 -3.00 -8.89
CA PHE A 40 5.80 -3.56 -9.53
C PHE A 40 5.69 -3.23 -11.04
N GLY A 41 6.45 -2.26 -11.54
CA GLY A 41 6.48 -1.90 -12.97
C GLY A 41 5.11 -1.56 -13.53
N GLU A 42 4.78 -2.14 -14.67
CA GLU A 42 3.49 -1.92 -15.36
C GLU A 42 2.28 -2.28 -14.50
N HIS A 43 2.41 -3.26 -13.58
CA HIS A 43 1.33 -3.62 -12.68
C HIS A 43 0.92 -2.48 -11.75
N ALA A 44 1.87 -1.61 -11.36
CA ALA A 44 1.59 -0.43 -10.56
C ALA A 44 1.11 0.76 -11.38
N THR A 45 1.64 0.93 -12.60
CA THR A 45 1.35 2.10 -13.44
C THR A 45 0.13 1.95 -14.32
N SER A 46 -0.36 0.72 -14.50
CA SER A 46 -1.61 0.44 -15.21
C SER A 46 -2.80 1.04 -14.45
N LYS A 47 -3.62 1.81 -15.15
CA LYS A 47 -4.85 2.39 -14.58
C LYS A 47 -6.04 1.43 -14.63
N ASP A 48 -5.78 0.12 -14.69
CA ASP A 48 -6.81 -0.91 -14.73
C ASP A 48 -7.34 -1.30 -13.33
N GLY A 49 -6.83 -0.65 -12.27
CA GLY A 49 -7.25 -0.86 -10.89
C GLY A 49 -6.80 -2.18 -10.26
N LYS A 50 -5.84 -2.88 -10.88
CA LYS A 50 -5.35 -4.16 -10.36
C LYS A 50 -4.45 -4.03 -9.14
N LEU A 51 -3.69 -2.95 -9.04
CA LEU A 51 -2.92 -2.58 -7.86
C LEU A 51 -3.35 -1.21 -7.38
N CYS A 52 -3.87 -1.17 -6.14
CA CYS A 52 -4.23 0.06 -5.45
C CYS A 52 -3.24 0.35 -4.32
N VAL A 53 -3.01 1.63 -4.07
CA VAL A 53 -2.17 2.12 -2.96
C VAL A 53 -3.02 3.05 -2.11
N SER A 54 -2.99 2.93 -0.79
CA SER A 54 -3.58 3.97 0.06
C SER A 54 -2.82 4.13 1.36
N SER A 55 -2.92 5.29 1.97
CA SER A 55 -2.46 5.52 3.33
C SER A 55 -3.64 5.72 4.26
N THR A 56 -3.71 4.91 5.31
CA THR A 56 -4.73 5.05 6.36
C THR A 56 -4.36 6.09 7.42
N LYS A 57 -3.18 6.70 7.31
CA LYS A 57 -2.73 7.73 8.27
C LYS A 57 -3.59 9.00 8.27
N GLY A 58 -4.32 9.27 7.20
CA GLY A 58 -5.33 10.31 7.18
C GLY A 58 -6.43 10.11 8.23
N VAL A 59 -6.74 8.85 8.58
CA VAL A 59 -7.74 8.46 9.60
C VAL A 59 -7.10 8.25 10.96
N THR A 60 -6.01 7.47 11.02
CA THR A 60 -5.41 7.01 12.29
C THR A 60 -4.38 7.97 12.88
N GLY A 61 -3.91 8.93 12.08
CA GLY A 61 -2.69 9.66 12.37
C GLY A 61 -1.45 8.78 12.22
N HIS A 62 -0.28 9.38 12.39
CA HIS A 62 0.98 8.63 12.42
C HIS A 62 1.28 8.17 13.85
N THR A 63 0.96 6.94 14.17
CA THR A 63 1.07 6.38 15.52
C THR A 63 2.46 5.84 15.86
N LEU A 64 3.49 6.27 15.09
CA LEU A 64 4.91 5.91 15.29
C LEU A 64 5.12 4.38 15.41
N GLY A 65 5.55 3.89 16.57
CA GLY A 65 5.82 2.46 16.79
C GLY A 65 4.61 1.55 16.65
N ALA A 66 3.38 2.07 16.76
CA ALA A 66 2.16 1.29 16.56
C ALA A 66 1.68 1.27 15.09
N ALA A 67 2.18 2.16 14.24
CA ALA A 67 1.70 2.32 12.87
C ALA A 67 1.73 1.01 12.08
N GLY A 68 2.87 0.32 12.07
CA GLY A 68 3.03 -0.92 11.33
C GLY A 68 2.08 -2.04 11.78
N GLY A 69 1.76 -2.11 13.08
CA GLY A 69 0.78 -3.08 13.61
C GLY A 69 -0.65 -2.79 13.15
N ILE A 70 -1.06 -1.51 13.22
CA ILE A 70 -2.39 -1.06 12.74
C ILE A 70 -2.53 -1.32 11.24
N GLU A 71 -1.54 -0.94 10.46
CA GLU A 71 -1.53 -1.07 9.00
C GLU A 71 -1.48 -2.54 8.55
N ALA A 72 -0.80 -3.40 9.29
CA ALA A 72 -0.83 -4.85 9.08
C ALA A 72 -2.25 -5.42 9.25
N VAL A 73 -2.98 -4.99 10.29
CA VAL A 73 -4.38 -5.39 10.50
C VAL A 73 -5.25 -4.88 9.34
N VAL A 74 -5.05 -3.64 8.90
CA VAL A 74 -5.79 -3.08 7.75
C VAL A 74 -5.53 -3.89 6.49
N ALA A 75 -4.28 -4.26 6.20
CA ALA A 75 -3.95 -5.08 5.04
C ALA A 75 -4.64 -6.47 5.10
N ALA A 76 -4.62 -7.12 6.25
CA ALA A 76 -5.31 -8.40 6.46
C ALA A 76 -6.85 -8.27 6.30
N LEU A 77 -7.45 -7.22 6.87
CA LEU A 77 -8.88 -6.95 6.74
C LEU A 77 -9.28 -6.59 5.32
N SER A 78 -8.40 -5.96 4.53
CA SER A 78 -8.66 -5.67 3.12
C SER A 78 -8.81 -6.95 2.29
N ILE A 79 -8.00 -7.97 2.58
CA ILE A 79 -8.12 -9.30 1.97
C ILE A 79 -9.43 -9.96 2.41
N TYR A 80 -9.71 -9.96 3.72
CA TYR A 80 -10.87 -10.64 4.29
C TYR A 80 -12.19 -10.04 3.80
N ASN A 81 -12.32 -8.71 3.85
CA ASN A 81 -13.53 -8.00 3.49
C ASN A 81 -13.66 -7.69 1.99
N LYS A 82 -12.62 -7.98 1.18
CA LYS A 82 -12.58 -7.60 -0.25
C LYS A 82 -12.82 -6.10 -0.45
N LYS A 83 -12.19 -5.30 0.38
CA LYS A 83 -12.37 -3.85 0.39
C LYS A 83 -11.07 -3.13 0.70
N VAL A 84 -10.72 -2.16 -0.13
CA VAL A 84 -9.52 -1.33 0.04
C VAL A 84 -9.92 0.00 0.67
N PRO A 85 -9.30 0.41 1.80
CA PRO A 85 -9.56 1.70 2.41
C PRO A 85 -9.00 2.83 1.55
N PRO A 86 -9.59 4.03 1.63
CA PRO A 86 -9.15 5.17 0.84
C PRO A 86 -7.95 5.89 1.47
N THR A 87 -7.26 6.68 0.65
CA THR A 87 -6.52 7.85 1.10
C THR A 87 -7.52 9.00 1.24
N ILE A 88 -7.90 9.35 2.46
CA ILE A 88 -8.86 10.44 2.69
C ILE A 88 -8.19 11.82 2.60
N ASN A 89 -9.01 12.86 2.41
CA ASN A 89 -8.59 14.26 2.32
C ASN A 89 -7.68 14.57 1.12
N GLN A 90 -7.76 13.76 0.08
CA GLN A 90 -7.08 14.05 -1.17
C GLN A 90 -7.95 15.01 -2.00
N GLU A 91 -7.55 16.27 -2.06
CA GLU A 91 -8.26 17.34 -2.79
C GLU A 91 -7.67 17.53 -4.19
N GLU A 92 -6.35 17.45 -4.30
CA GLU A 92 -5.61 17.60 -5.55
C GLU A 92 -4.67 16.40 -5.77
N ALA A 93 -4.49 16.02 -7.02
CA ALA A 93 -3.52 14.99 -7.39
C ALA A 93 -2.13 15.62 -7.50
N ASP A 94 -1.12 14.95 -6.98
CA ASP A 94 0.28 15.33 -7.09
C ASP A 94 0.89 14.67 -8.34
N GLU A 95 1.60 15.44 -9.17
CA GLU A 95 2.24 14.97 -10.39
C GLU A 95 3.30 13.88 -10.13
N ASP A 96 3.97 13.94 -8.99
CA ASP A 96 4.96 12.95 -8.55
C ASP A 96 4.32 11.68 -7.97
N CYS A 97 3.01 11.72 -7.68
CA CYS A 97 2.22 10.65 -7.08
C CYS A 97 1.08 10.22 -8.02
N ASP A 98 1.41 9.53 -9.10
CA ASP A 98 0.54 9.22 -10.25
C ASP A 98 -0.02 7.78 -10.27
N LEU A 99 0.07 7.05 -9.14
CA LEU A 99 -0.53 5.72 -8.98
C LEU A 99 -2.03 5.82 -8.62
N ASP A 100 -2.69 4.68 -8.48
CA ASP A 100 -4.08 4.61 -8.00
C ASP A 100 -4.11 4.66 -6.46
N TYR A 101 -4.28 5.85 -5.90
CA TYR A 101 -4.26 6.09 -4.45
C TYR A 101 -5.61 5.91 -3.76
N VAL A 102 -6.65 5.43 -4.45
CA VAL A 102 -8.00 5.23 -3.90
C VAL A 102 -8.50 6.50 -3.19
N PRO A 103 -8.66 7.63 -3.89
CA PRO A 103 -8.95 8.91 -3.25
C PRO A 103 -10.33 8.91 -2.58
N ASN A 104 -10.37 9.31 -1.32
CA ASN A 104 -11.53 9.66 -0.49
C ASN A 104 -12.59 8.58 -0.25
N VAL A 105 -12.79 7.62 -1.16
CA VAL A 105 -13.86 6.61 -1.07
C VAL A 105 -13.27 5.21 -1.11
N ALA A 106 -13.65 4.38 -0.13
CA ALA A 106 -13.25 2.97 -0.11
C ALA A 106 -13.75 2.22 -1.35
N ARG A 107 -12.96 1.26 -1.82
CA ARG A 107 -13.25 0.50 -3.04
C ARG A 107 -13.48 -0.96 -2.72
N ASP A 108 -14.59 -1.51 -3.21
CA ASP A 108 -14.81 -2.94 -3.22
C ASP A 108 -13.97 -3.57 -4.35
N MET A 109 -13.09 -4.50 -4.00
CA MET A 109 -12.28 -5.23 -4.95
C MET A 109 -11.75 -6.54 -4.37
N GLU A 110 -11.55 -7.51 -5.22
CA GLU A 110 -10.88 -8.76 -4.83
C GLU A 110 -9.40 -8.49 -4.53
N VAL A 111 -8.98 -8.81 -3.31
CA VAL A 111 -7.59 -8.68 -2.87
C VAL A 111 -7.03 -10.07 -2.61
N LYS A 112 -6.15 -10.55 -3.48
CA LYS A 112 -5.46 -11.84 -3.31
C LYS A 112 -4.31 -11.72 -2.33
N ALA A 113 -3.50 -10.67 -2.50
CA ALA A 113 -2.42 -10.34 -1.60
C ALA A 113 -2.34 -8.84 -1.35
N ALA A 114 -1.97 -8.47 -0.14
CA ALA A 114 -1.77 -7.09 0.29
C ALA A 114 -0.39 -6.92 0.93
N MET A 115 0.19 -5.74 0.77
CA MET A 115 1.45 -5.37 1.39
C MET A 115 1.27 -4.16 2.30
N SER A 116 1.94 -4.15 3.44
CA SER A 116 2.08 -2.96 4.29
C SER A 116 3.54 -2.53 4.28
N THR A 117 3.80 -1.24 4.04
CA THR A 117 5.15 -0.67 3.99
C THR A 117 5.32 0.39 5.07
N ASN A 118 6.49 0.38 5.70
CA ASN A 118 6.87 1.38 6.69
C ASN A 118 8.31 1.83 6.46
N LEU A 119 8.49 3.15 6.40
CA LEU A 119 9.77 3.81 6.21
C LEU A 119 10.12 4.56 7.50
N GLY A 120 11.09 4.05 8.25
CA GLY A 120 11.50 4.60 9.54
C GLY A 120 12.70 5.52 9.45
N PHE A 121 12.86 6.40 10.43
CA PHE A 121 14.03 7.26 10.58
C PHE A 121 15.31 6.43 10.65
N GLY A 122 16.38 6.94 10.04
CA GLY A 122 17.67 6.23 10.01
C GLY A 122 17.74 5.11 8.95
N GLY A 123 16.74 5.03 8.02
CA GLY A 123 16.74 4.08 6.92
C GLY A 123 16.20 2.68 7.28
N HIS A 124 15.49 2.56 8.38
CA HIS A 124 14.80 1.32 8.76
C HIS A 124 13.53 1.16 7.92
N ASN A 125 13.57 0.28 6.93
CA ASN A 125 12.44 0.03 6.04
C ASN A 125 11.90 -1.39 6.29
N ALA A 126 10.59 -1.50 6.46
CA ALA A 126 9.90 -2.76 6.62
C ALA A 126 8.80 -2.93 5.56
N ALA A 127 8.58 -4.15 5.13
CA ALA A 127 7.45 -4.52 4.29
C ALA A 127 6.92 -5.88 4.76
N LEU A 128 5.63 -5.94 5.05
CA LEU A 128 4.90 -7.15 5.39
C LEU A 128 4.01 -7.52 4.22
N LEU A 129 4.01 -8.79 3.84
CA LEU A 129 3.19 -9.33 2.78
C LEU A 129 2.19 -10.33 3.37
N PHE A 130 0.94 -10.13 3.03
CA PHE A 130 -0.19 -10.98 3.40
C PHE A 130 -0.80 -11.56 2.14
N LYS A 131 -1.20 -12.83 2.17
CA LYS A 131 -2.00 -13.44 1.11
C LYS A 131 -3.24 -14.08 1.69
N ARG A 132 -4.27 -14.23 0.85
CA ARG A 132 -5.44 -15.04 1.20
C ARG A 132 -4.98 -16.46 1.53
N TYR A 133 -5.50 -16.99 2.61
CA TYR A 133 -5.37 -18.41 2.90
C TYR A 133 -6.33 -19.18 1.97
N GLU A 134 -5.80 -20.19 1.33
CA GLU A 134 -6.54 -21.15 0.50
C GLU A 134 -6.30 -22.54 1.09
N ASP A 135 -7.39 -23.28 1.34
CA ASP A 135 -7.36 -24.65 1.87
C ASP A 135 -6.82 -25.63 0.81
#